data_cfe8b8223722cb1e5bc4d77ad028e53f
#
_entry.id   cfe8b8223722cb1e5bc4d77ad028e53f
#
_cell.length_a   1.000
_cell.length_b   1.000
_cell.length_c   1.000
_cell.angle_alpha   90.00
_cell.angle_beta   90.00
_cell.angle_gamma   90.00
#
_symmetry.space_group_name_H-M   'P 1'
#
loop_
_entity.id
_entity.type
_entity.pdbx_description
1 polymer ?
#
loop_
_entity_poly.entity_id
_entity_poly.type
_entity_poly.pdbx_seq_one_letter_code
_entity_poly.pdbx_strand_id
1 'polypeptide(L)' 'MKFIHCFSPELKNKLIQSGFKLISENDNLSIFENNAKLTFDFNQLDRNQFMFSNTLFI' A
#
# COMPACT_ATOMS: atom_id res chain seq x y z
N MET A 1 3.12 9.78 -5.90
CA MET A 1 3.62 9.64 -4.54
C MET A 1 4.45 8.39 -4.41
N LYS A 2 5.41 8.39 -3.49
CA LYS A 2 6.42 7.34 -3.43
C LYS A 2 5.96 6.09 -2.68
N PHE A 3 5.02 6.23 -1.77
CA PHE A 3 4.65 5.15 -0.87
C PHE A 3 3.14 4.97 -0.80
N ILE A 4 2.74 3.72 -0.52
CA ILE A 4 1.37 3.36 -0.24
C ILE A 4 1.31 2.92 1.22
N HIS A 5 0.52 3.63 2.03
CA HIS A 5 0.27 3.26 3.42
C HIS A 5 -1.00 2.43 3.47
N CYS A 6 -0.87 1.18 3.89
CA CYS A 6 -1.96 0.21 3.90
C CYS A 6 -2.39 -0.08 5.34
N PHE A 7 -3.67 0.08 5.60
CA PHE A 7 -4.24 -0.10 6.95
C PHE A 7 -5.05 -1.39 7.08
N SER A 8 -5.15 -2.18 6.01
CA SER A 8 -5.95 -3.39 5.99
C SER A 8 -5.08 -4.61 5.72
N PRO A 9 -5.17 -5.69 6.54
CA PRO A 9 -4.45 -6.92 6.26
C PRO A 9 -4.85 -7.56 4.93
N GLU A 10 -6.11 -7.45 4.55
CA GLU A 10 -6.59 -8.00 3.29
C GLU A 10 -5.96 -7.28 2.10
N LEU A 11 -5.92 -5.95 2.16
CA LEU A 11 -5.29 -5.17 1.11
C LEU A 11 -3.78 -5.42 1.07
N LYS A 12 -3.15 -5.56 2.23
CA LYS A 12 -1.74 -5.91 2.31
C LYS A 12 -1.45 -7.16 1.50
N ASN A 13 -2.24 -8.21 1.69
CA ASN A 13 -2.04 -9.46 0.98
C ASN A 13 -2.23 -9.28 -0.53
N LYS A 14 -3.22 -8.50 -0.93
CA LYS A 14 -3.45 -8.21 -2.34
C LYS A 14 -2.29 -7.47 -2.98
N LEU A 15 -1.72 -6.51 -2.28
CA LEU A 15 -0.57 -5.75 -2.77
C LEU A 15 0.66 -6.66 -2.91
N ILE A 16 0.91 -7.53 -1.94
CA ILE A 16 2.01 -8.47 -2.01
C ILE A 16 1.84 -9.41 -3.22
N GLN A 17 0.64 -9.92 -3.41
CA GLN A 17 0.35 -10.81 -4.54
C GLN A 17 0.49 -10.10 -5.88
N SER A 18 0.25 -8.80 -5.93
CA SER A 18 0.37 -8.01 -7.14
C SER A 18 1.81 -7.60 -7.45
N GLY A 19 2.75 -7.90 -6.57
CA GLY A 19 4.16 -7.62 -6.80
C GLY A 19 4.68 -6.34 -6.18
N PHE A 20 3.88 -5.65 -5.38
CA PHE A 20 4.36 -4.46 -4.66
C PHE A 20 5.36 -4.86 -3.59
N LYS A 21 6.38 -4.03 -3.42
CA LYS A 21 7.43 -4.29 -2.43
C LYS A 21 7.03 -3.71 -1.08
N LEU A 22 6.99 -4.57 -0.07
CA LEU A 22 6.77 -4.14 1.32
C LEU A 22 8.06 -3.54 1.86
N ILE A 23 8.00 -2.29 2.27
CA ILE A 23 9.17 -1.55 2.76
C ILE A 23 9.23 -1.58 4.27
N SER A 24 8.09 -1.40 4.93
CA SER A 24 8.01 -1.33 6.37
C SER A 24 6.67 -1.85 6.85
N GLU A 25 6.67 -2.48 8.01
CA GLU A 25 5.44 -2.97 8.63
C GLU A 25 5.51 -2.69 10.12
N ASN A 26 4.44 -2.09 10.67
CA ASN A 26 4.37 -1.76 12.08
C ASN A 26 2.91 -1.83 12.52
N ASP A 27 2.64 -2.75 13.45
CA ASP A 27 1.28 -3.01 13.96
C ASP A 27 0.30 -3.24 12.79
N ASN A 28 -0.66 -2.34 12.61
CA ASN A 28 -1.67 -2.46 11.57
C ASN A 28 -1.33 -1.64 10.32
N LEU A 29 -0.12 -1.08 10.26
CA LEU A 29 0.31 -0.27 9.14
C LEU A 29 1.37 -1.00 8.33
N SER A 30 1.12 -1.14 7.03
CA SER A 30 2.09 -1.67 6.08
C SER A 30 2.40 -0.59 5.06
N ILE A 31 3.68 -0.39 4.76
CA ILE A 31 4.11 0.63 3.81
C ILE A 31 4.77 -0.07 2.63
N PHE A 32 4.25 0.21 1.44
CA PHE A 32 4.73 -0.37 0.19
C PHE A 32 5.32 0.71 -0.70
N GLU A 33 6.25 0.30 -1.56
CA GLU A 33 6.71 1.15 -2.64
C GLU A 33 5.59 1.30 -3.67
N ASN A 34 5.29 2.55 -4.05
CA ASN A 34 4.32 2.81 -5.11
C ASN A 34 5.00 2.66 -6.45
N ASN A 35 4.85 1.49 -7.06
CA ASN A 35 5.45 1.18 -8.35
C ASN A 35 4.45 1.45 -9.47
N ALA A 36 4.67 2.52 -10.21
CA ALA A 36 3.77 2.93 -11.29
C ALA A 36 3.74 1.95 -12.47
N LYS A 37 4.69 1.03 -12.53
CA LYS A 37 4.72 0.00 -13.59
C LYS A 37 3.75 -1.14 -13.32
N LEU A 38 3.31 -1.29 -12.07
CA LEU A 38 2.36 -2.32 -11.71
C LEU A 38 0.95 -1.81 -11.95
N THR A 39 0.11 -2.69 -12.50
CA THR A 39 -1.30 -2.37 -12.70
C THR A 39 -2.09 -2.86 -11.47
N PHE A 40 -2.74 -1.94 -10.79
CA PHE A 40 -3.58 -2.25 -9.64
C PHE A 40 -4.68 -1.19 -9.55
N ASP A 41 -5.92 -1.63 -9.51
CA ASP A 41 -7.04 -0.69 -9.53
C ASP A 41 -7.40 -0.24 -8.11
N PHE A 42 -6.78 0.85 -7.68
CA PHE A 42 -7.06 1.44 -6.38
C PHE A 42 -8.44 2.11 -6.31
N ASN A 43 -9.06 2.37 -7.46
CA ASN A 43 -10.36 3.02 -7.49
C ASN A 43 -11.48 2.12 -7.00
N GLN A 44 -11.28 0.82 -7.03
CA GLN A 44 -12.25 -0.15 -6.53
C GLN A 44 -12.11 -0.44 -5.05
N LEU A 45 -11.12 0.15 -4.40
CA LEU A 45 -10.86 -0.07 -2.99
C LEU A 45 -11.51 1.00 -2.13
N ASP A 46 -11.79 0.62 -0.88
CA ASP A 46 -12.23 1.56 0.13
C ASP A 46 -11.07 2.49 0.49
N ARG A 47 -11.28 3.79 0.36
CA ARG A 47 -10.25 4.80 0.64
C ARG A 47 -9.82 4.81 2.10
N ASN A 48 -10.60 4.20 2.98
CA ASN A 48 -10.23 4.08 4.39
C ASN A 48 -9.18 3.00 4.64
N GLN A 49 -8.87 2.18 3.63
CA GLN A 49 -7.92 1.09 3.76
C GLN A 49 -6.49 1.45 3.38
N PHE A 50 -6.32 2.58 2.69
CA PHE A 50 -4.99 2.98 2.23
C PHE A 50 -4.90 4.48 2.02
N MET A 51 -3.66 4.97 1.92
CA MET A 51 -3.39 6.32 1.46
C MET A 51 -2.04 6.37 0.74
N PHE A 52 -1.90 7.31 -0.17
CA PHE A 52 -0.62 7.58 -0.81
C PHE A 52 0.13 8.65 -0.04
N SER A 53 1.45 8.49 0.07
CA SER A 53 2.27 9.42 0.81
C SER A 53 3.67 9.49 0.21
N ASN A 54 4.37 10.60 0.46
CA ASN A 54 5.78 10.74 0.11
C ASN A 54 6.70 10.45 1.28
N THR A 55 6.15 10.09 2.44
CA THR A 55 6.93 9.83 3.64
C THR A 55 6.76 8.40 4.10
N LEU A 56 7.80 7.85 4.77
CA LEU A 56 7.73 6.53 5.39
C LEU A 56 6.97 6.54 6.71
N PHE A 57 6.78 7.70 7.29
CA PHE A 57 6.11 7.83 8.59
C PHE A 57 4.84 8.67 8.44
N ILE A 58 3.86 8.31 9.20
CA ILE A 58 2.61 9.06 9.27
C ILE A 58 2.74 10.18 10.29
#